data_29e255ed918ed1b5595152e0f2e01592
#
_entry.id   29e255ed918ed1b5595152e0f2e01592
#
_cell.length_a   1.000
_cell.length_b   1.000
_cell.length_c   1.000
_cell.angle_alpha   90.00
_cell.angle_beta   90.00
_cell.angle_gamma   90.00
#
_symmetry.space_group_name_H-M   'P 1'
#
loop_
_entity.id
_entity.type
_entity.pdbx_description
1 polymer ?
#
loop_
_entity_poly.entity_id
_entity_poly.type
_entity_poly.pdbx_seq_one_letter_code
_entity_poly.pdbx_strand_id
1 'polypeptide(L)'
;MKRVVILFSAVAVSASAAQAPKIGPAKGAVMVVGGGSIGKDIYGRFIELAGGPDALIIDVPTAGGNEKYGAETAASRSLKAAGARNVVVLHTIDRTVADADSFVAPILKAGGVWFEGGRQWHLVDRYAGTKTELAFRSVLDRGGIVGGTSAGASILSSFLLRGAREGNAIIVAPQYLVGFGYLRETAIDQHVVARSRLRDLADSLLPRYPNLLGISEDEGTAWLVQGDSAEIIGRNKAFVYGGKENDPRRPFLTLRPGDRYDLANRRVISRAVDKSSISEAFVDQVVTKAIGSAKAAIVVAQNGAVLVNNSWNVPDDSAGRDANRFATYMPTTTVQQFSIGDISRPLHALIAQNAAAQGATYRVDSVPANLVSQRLYSPTGMHRTTLEKSGEFRSNVDELYRFAVVMDEAAKAMPDSLKAQAGDLEAGWIVDEYRGARRLVQYAEPNAKRAAFMRIPQRGITIVLLTDSRSVDAKKLVEQIADRLLR
;
A
#
# COMPACT_ATOMS: atom_id res chain seq x y z
N MET A 1 -73.14 -20.92 -33.58
CA MET A 1 -71.71 -21.24 -33.49
C MET A 1 -70.92 -19.95 -33.32
N LYS A 2 -70.52 -19.63 -32.09
CA LYS A 2 -69.71 -18.41 -31.85
C LYS A 2 -68.21 -18.81 -31.87
N ARG A 3 -67.47 -18.23 -32.80
CA ARG A 3 -66.00 -18.41 -32.88
C ARG A 3 -65.31 -17.49 -31.86
N VAL A 4 -64.60 -18.10 -30.91
CA VAL A 4 -63.71 -17.41 -29.96
C VAL A 4 -62.37 -17.26 -30.64
N VAL A 5 -61.93 -16.03 -30.88
CA VAL A 5 -60.55 -15.71 -31.34
C VAL A 5 -59.73 -15.41 -30.10
N ILE A 6 -58.75 -16.28 -29.83
CA ILE A 6 -57.75 -16.06 -28.77
C ILE A 6 -56.56 -15.31 -29.39
N LEU A 7 -56.38 -14.04 -29.02
CA LEU A 7 -55.18 -13.28 -29.35
C LEU A 7 -54.07 -13.67 -28.36
N PHE A 8 -52.99 -14.28 -28.90
CA PHE A 8 -51.73 -14.42 -28.15
C PHE A 8 -50.92 -13.12 -28.27
N SER A 9 -50.83 -12.36 -27.19
CA SER A 9 -49.88 -11.25 -27.09
C SER A 9 -48.50 -11.78 -26.79
N ALA A 10 -47.59 -11.77 -27.73
CA ALA A 10 -46.19 -12.05 -27.52
C ALA A 10 -45.55 -10.85 -26.79
N VAL A 11 -45.19 -11.03 -25.52
CA VAL A 11 -44.37 -10.09 -24.75
C VAL A 11 -42.94 -10.27 -25.23
N ALA A 12 -42.45 -9.35 -26.06
CA ALA A 12 -41.04 -9.27 -26.42
C ALA A 12 -40.26 -8.76 -25.21
N VAL A 13 -39.58 -9.65 -24.51
CA VAL A 13 -38.58 -9.28 -23.52
C VAL A 13 -37.36 -8.77 -24.28
N SER A 14 -37.22 -7.47 -24.36
CA SER A 14 -36.01 -6.83 -24.85
C SER A 14 -34.89 -7.09 -23.85
N ALA A 15 -33.98 -8.01 -24.17
CA ALA A 15 -32.71 -8.13 -23.46
C ALA A 15 -31.91 -6.83 -23.72
N SER A 16 -31.88 -5.93 -22.73
CA SER A 16 -31.01 -4.78 -22.76
C SER A 16 -29.57 -5.31 -22.84
N ALA A 17 -28.89 -5.08 -23.97
CA ALA A 17 -27.48 -5.39 -24.11
C ALA A 17 -26.74 -4.62 -22.98
N ALA A 18 -26.15 -5.34 -22.04
CA ALA A 18 -25.37 -4.72 -20.96
C ALA A 18 -24.27 -3.87 -21.61
N GLN A 19 -24.26 -2.59 -21.27
CA GLN A 19 -23.25 -1.66 -21.78
C GLN A 19 -21.86 -2.13 -21.37
N ALA A 20 -20.90 -2.12 -22.31
CA ALA A 20 -19.52 -2.50 -22.01
C ALA A 20 -18.94 -1.61 -20.89
N PRO A 21 -18.17 -2.18 -19.95
CA PRO A 21 -17.55 -1.41 -18.88
C PRO A 21 -16.68 -0.28 -19.42
N LYS A 22 -16.72 0.89 -18.77
CA LYS A 22 -15.94 2.06 -19.16
C LYS A 22 -14.46 1.94 -18.71
N ILE A 23 -14.24 1.51 -17.48
CA ILE A 23 -12.92 1.52 -16.83
C ILE A 23 -12.28 0.13 -16.81
N GLY A 24 -12.95 -0.84 -16.25
CA GLY A 24 -12.40 -2.17 -16.03
C GLY A 24 -12.56 -3.11 -17.23
N PRO A 25 -12.17 -4.38 -17.09
CA PRO A 25 -12.21 -5.36 -18.17
C PRO A 25 -13.66 -5.76 -18.50
N ALA A 26 -13.94 -6.07 -19.77
CA ALA A 26 -15.25 -6.58 -20.19
C ALA A 26 -15.53 -7.97 -19.66
N LYS A 27 -14.49 -8.78 -19.45
CA LYS A 27 -14.52 -10.11 -18.84
C LYS A 27 -13.32 -10.27 -17.92
N GLY A 28 -13.38 -11.29 -17.05
CA GLY A 28 -12.31 -11.56 -16.10
C GLY A 28 -12.17 -10.51 -15.02
N ALA A 29 -11.01 -10.47 -14.39
CA ALA A 29 -10.73 -9.59 -13.28
C ALA A 29 -9.33 -8.95 -13.36
N VAL A 30 -9.19 -7.74 -12.81
CA VAL A 30 -7.89 -7.08 -12.60
C VAL A 30 -7.65 -6.92 -11.11
N MET A 31 -6.46 -7.31 -10.63
CA MET A 31 -6.08 -7.18 -9.22
C MET A 31 -4.86 -6.25 -9.07
N VAL A 32 -5.05 -5.12 -8.42
CA VAL A 32 -4.04 -4.05 -8.24
C VAL A 32 -3.58 -4.07 -6.79
N VAL A 33 -2.30 -4.41 -6.52
CA VAL A 33 -1.79 -4.63 -5.15
C VAL A 33 -0.70 -3.65 -4.78
N GLY A 34 -0.81 -3.02 -3.61
CA GLY A 34 0.06 -1.94 -3.13
C GLY A 34 1.49 -2.31 -2.78
N GLY A 35 1.83 -3.59 -2.83
CA GLY A 35 3.19 -4.06 -2.48
C GLY A 35 3.33 -4.47 -1.01
N GLY A 36 4.57 -4.50 -0.55
CA GLY A 36 4.90 -4.97 0.80
C GLY A 36 4.60 -6.44 1.02
N SER A 37 4.32 -6.83 2.25
CA SER A 37 3.90 -8.19 2.58
C SER A 37 2.44 -8.41 2.15
N ILE A 38 2.21 -9.33 1.22
CA ILE A 38 0.90 -9.66 0.65
C ILE A 38 0.31 -10.84 1.42
N GLY A 39 -0.93 -10.70 1.89
CA GLY A 39 -1.62 -11.74 2.64
C GLY A 39 -2.07 -12.92 1.79
N LYS A 40 -2.29 -14.06 2.45
CA LYS A 40 -2.83 -15.26 1.80
C LYS A 40 -4.25 -15.06 1.26
N ASP A 41 -5.01 -14.14 1.81
CA ASP A 41 -6.34 -13.73 1.36
C ASP A 41 -6.29 -13.13 -0.06
N ILE A 42 -5.33 -12.25 -0.34
CA ILE A 42 -5.14 -11.65 -1.66
C ILE A 42 -4.71 -12.71 -2.68
N TYR A 43 -3.68 -13.51 -2.36
CA TYR A 43 -3.23 -14.58 -3.26
C TYR A 43 -4.30 -15.67 -3.45
N GLY A 44 -5.03 -16.05 -2.40
CA GLY A 44 -6.11 -17.03 -2.47
C GLY A 44 -7.24 -16.56 -3.40
N ARG A 45 -7.62 -15.28 -3.28
CA ARG A 45 -8.63 -14.70 -4.18
C ARG A 45 -8.15 -14.61 -5.62
N PHE A 46 -6.86 -14.34 -5.84
CA PHE A 46 -6.26 -14.38 -7.17
C PHE A 46 -6.31 -15.80 -7.77
N ILE A 47 -5.92 -16.82 -7.00
CA ILE A 47 -5.94 -18.22 -7.42
C ILE A 47 -7.36 -18.68 -7.76
N GLU A 48 -8.35 -18.31 -6.93
CA GLU A 48 -9.76 -18.63 -7.19
C GLU A 48 -10.21 -18.07 -8.55
N LEU A 49 -9.91 -16.81 -8.83
CA LEU A 49 -10.31 -16.14 -10.07
C LEU A 49 -9.46 -16.57 -11.29
N ALA A 50 -8.29 -17.15 -11.06
CA ALA A 50 -7.51 -17.82 -12.11
C ALA A 50 -8.12 -19.16 -12.55
N GLY A 51 -9.12 -19.68 -11.84
CA GLY A 51 -9.75 -20.97 -12.11
C GLY A 51 -9.44 -22.05 -11.07
N GLY A 52 -8.91 -21.65 -9.92
CA GLY A 52 -8.61 -22.53 -8.78
C GLY A 52 -7.17 -23.03 -8.72
N PRO A 53 -6.87 -23.94 -7.77
CA PRO A 53 -5.49 -24.36 -7.46
C PRO A 53 -4.72 -25.00 -8.62
N ASP A 54 -5.40 -25.62 -9.56
CA ASP A 54 -4.80 -26.31 -10.71
C ASP A 54 -4.66 -25.44 -11.95
N ALA A 55 -5.22 -24.23 -11.91
CA ALA A 55 -5.09 -23.28 -13.01
C ALA A 55 -3.63 -22.91 -13.25
N LEU A 56 -3.25 -22.80 -14.53
CA LEU A 56 -1.93 -22.29 -14.89
C LEU A 56 -1.86 -20.79 -14.56
N ILE A 57 -0.92 -20.42 -13.72
CA ILE A 57 -0.61 -19.04 -13.38
C ILE A 57 0.77 -18.71 -13.95
N ILE A 58 0.86 -17.66 -14.73
CA ILE A 58 2.13 -17.10 -15.22
C ILE A 58 2.60 -16.03 -14.27
N ASP A 59 3.78 -16.23 -13.70
CA ASP A 59 4.48 -15.25 -12.86
C ASP A 59 5.51 -14.49 -13.69
N VAL A 60 5.40 -13.16 -13.72
CA VAL A 60 6.20 -12.26 -14.56
C VAL A 60 7.07 -11.36 -13.69
N PRO A 61 8.32 -11.76 -13.37
CA PRO A 61 9.22 -11.00 -12.48
C PRO A 61 10.00 -9.89 -13.20
N THR A 62 9.72 -9.62 -14.46
CA THR A 62 10.50 -8.75 -15.36
C THR A 62 10.72 -7.34 -14.81
N ALA A 63 9.79 -6.80 -14.02
CA ALA A 63 9.97 -5.51 -13.35
C ALA A 63 11.18 -5.46 -12.42
N GLY A 64 11.64 -6.60 -11.88
CA GLY A 64 12.82 -6.70 -11.01
C GLY A 64 14.15 -6.39 -11.72
N GLY A 65 14.18 -6.47 -13.06
CA GLY A 65 15.33 -5.99 -13.87
C GLY A 65 16.50 -6.95 -13.98
N ASN A 66 16.42 -8.17 -13.47
CA ASN A 66 17.47 -9.17 -13.67
C ASN A 66 17.47 -9.67 -15.11
N GLU A 67 18.62 -10.09 -15.61
CA GLU A 67 18.73 -10.70 -16.94
C GLU A 67 18.03 -12.07 -17.01
N LYS A 68 18.09 -12.82 -15.93
CA LYS A 68 17.51 -14.16 -15.81
C LYS A 68 16.85 -14.35 -14.46
N TYR A 69 15.83 -15.18 -14.43
CA TYR A 69 15.19 -15.65 -13.22
C TYR A 69 15.19 -17.18 -13.20
N GLY A 70 15.24 -17.76 -12.01
CA GLY A 70 15.10 -19.21 -11.82
C GLY A 70 13.65 -19.67 -12.02
N ALA A 71 13.44 -20.97 -11.83
CA ALA A 71 12.10 -21.58 -11.88
C ALA A 71 11.16 -21.09 -10.78
N GLU A 72 11.70 -20.42 -9.75
CA GLU A 72 10.93 -19.88 -8.63
C GLU A 72 11.40 -18.46 -8.27
N THR A 73 10.43 -17.60 -8.00
CA THR A 73 10.59 -16.23 -7.54
C THR A 73 9.97 -16.07 -6.14
N ALA A 74 9.97 -14.85 -5.61
CA ALA A 74 9.28 -14.56 -4.36
C ALA A 74 7.75 -14.71 -4.52
N ALA A 75 7.18 -14.23 -5.64
CA ALA A 75 5.75 -14.33 -5.88
C ALA A 75 5.32 -15.76 -6.18
N SER A 76 6.07 -16.52 -7.00
CA SER A 76 5.72 -17.91 -7.28
C SER A 76 5.70 -18.79 -6.01
N ARG A 77 6.65 -18.58 -5.08
CA ARG A 77 6.64 -19.24 -3.77
C ARG A 77 5.43 -18.85 -2.93
N SER A 78 5.07 -17.56 -2.94
CA SER A 78 3.90 -17.06 -2.18
C SER A 78 2.58 -17.59 -2.76
N LEU A 79 2.44 -17.63 -4.08
CA LEU A 79 1.29 -18.23 -4.77
C LEU A 79 1.16 -19.72 -4.43
N LYS A 80 2.27 -20.48 -4.48
CA LYS A 80 2.28 -21.89 -4.07
C LYS A 80 1.92 -22.08 -2.59
N ALA A 81 2.45 -21.23 -1.70
CA ALA A 81 2.11 -21.25 -0.28
C ALA A 81 0.65 -20.86 0.00
N ALA A 82 0.00 -20.13 -0.92
CA ALA A 82 -1.42 -19.82 -0.87
C ALA A 82 -2.32 -20.88 -1.53
N GLY A 83 -1.72 -21.92 -2.16
CA GLY A 83 -2.44 -23.07 -2.67
C GLY A 83 -2.37 -23.29 -4.19
N ALA A 84 -1.68 -22.46 -4.97
CA ALA A 84 -1.50 -22.70 -6.39
C ALA A 84 -0.55 -23.89 -6.64
N ARG A 85 -0.95 -24.81 -7.51
CA ARG A 85 -0.15 -26.01 -7.86
C ARG A 85 0.61 -25.86 -9.17
N ASN A 86 0.17 -24.95 -10.04
CA ASN A 86 0.70 -24.81 -11.39
C ASN A 86 1.11 -23.35 -11.65
N VAL A 87 2.33 -22.98 -11.24
CA VAL A 87 2.90 -21.65 -11.41
C VAL A 87 4.16 -21.75 -12.27
N VAL A 88 4.19 -20.99 -13.37
CA VAL A 88 5.31 -20.92 -14.32
C VAL A 88 5.88 -19.52 -14.33
N VAL A 89 7.18 -19.39 -14.08
CA VAL A 89 7.91 -18.13 -14.20
C VAL A 89 8.20 -17.86 -15.67
N LEU A 90 7.77 -16.70 -16.18
CA LEU A 90 7.97 -16.30 -17.57
C LEU A 90 8.69 -14.96 -17.65
N HIS A 91 9.89 -14.94 -18.25
CA HIS A 91 10.71 -13.75 -18.36
C HIS A 91 11.60 -13.77 -19.58
N THR A 92 11.75 -12.62 -20.22
CA THR A 92 12.79 -12.34 -21.20
C THR A 92 13.15 -10.86 -21.20
N ILE A 93 14.39 -10.55 -21.51
CA ILE A 93 14.85 -9.18 -21.81
C ILE A 93 14.88 -8.90 -23.32
N ASP A 94 14.75 -9.93 -24.14
CA ASP A 94 14.80 -9.85 -25.60
C ASP A 94 13.38 -9.72 -26.17
N ARG A 95 13.12 -8.62 -26.86
CA ARG A 95 11.83 -8.35 -27.51
C ARG A 95 11.50 -9.32 -28.64
N THR A 96 12.55 -9.85 -29.33
CA THR A 96 12.34 -10.87 -30.38
C THR A 96 11.80 -12.17 -29.76
N VAL A 97 12.32 -12.55 -28.59
CA VAL A 97 11.79 -13.68 -27.82
C VAL A 97 10.39 -13.38 -27.33
N ALA A 98 10.13 -12.17 -26.79
CA ALA A 98 8.80 -11.76 -26.36
C ALA A 98 7.76 -11.77 -27.48
N ASP A 99 8.17 -11.70 -28.72
CA ASP A 99 7.30 -11.73 -29.91
C ASP A 99 7.18 -13.13 -30.55
N ALA A 100 7.88 -14.13 -29.99
CA ALA A 100 7.87 -15.50 -30.49
C ALA A 100 6.62 -16.27 -29.99
N ASP A 101 5.99 -17.05 -30.89
CA ASP A 101 4.80 -17.87 -30.56
C ASP A 101 5.10 -18.89 -29.46
N SER A 102 6.32 -19.44 -29.41
CA SER A 102 6.74 -20.38 -28.35
C SER A 102 6.77 -19.74 -26.97
N PHE A 103 7.15 -18.46 -26.87
CA PHE A 103 7.17 -17.72 -25.61
C PHE A 103 5.76 -17.37 -25.12
N VAL A 104 4.83 -17.05 -26.04
CA VAL A 104 3.44 -16.70 -25.73
C VAL A 104 2.58 -17.94 -25.42
N ALA A 105 2.94 -19.12 -25.94
CA ALA A 105 2.13 -20.33 -25.86
C ALA A 105 1.63 -20.69 -24.45
N PRO A 106 2.41 -20.60 -23.35
CA PRO A 106 1.92 -20.84 -22.02
C PRO A 106 0.89 -19.79 -21.55
N ILE A 107 1.04 -18.51 -21.95
CA ILE A 107 0.12 -17.45 -21.57
C ILE A 107 -1.28 -17.69 -22.16
N LEU A 108 -1.33 -18.21 -23.39
CA LEU A 108 -2.60 -18.50 -24.08
C LEU A 108 -3.42 -19.60 -23.39
N LYS A 109 -2.81 -20.38 -22.50
CA LYS A 109 -3.45 -21.42 -21.69
C LYS A 109 -3.66 -21.00 -20.22
N ALA A 110 -3.07 -19.88 -19.80
CA ALA A 110 -3.12 -19.43 -18.43
C ALA A 110 -4.50 -18.92 -18.02
N GLY A 111 -4.90 -19.24 -16.80
CA GLY A 111 -6.04 -18.64 -16.13
C GLY A 111 -5.68 -17.36 -15.37
N GLY A 112 -4.39 -17.17 -15.02
CA GLY A 112 -3.90 -15.99 -14.31
C GLY A 112 -2.53 -15.53 -14.78
N VAL A 113 -2.30 -14.21 -14.74
CA VAL A 113 -0.99 -13.57 -14.94
C VAL A 113 -0.71 -12.66 -13.75
N TRP A 114 0.46 -12.83 -13.12
CA TRP A 114 0.90 -12.02 -11.99
C TRP A 114 2.17 -11.25 -12.34
N PHE A 115 2.11 -9.93 -12.28
CA PHE A 115 3.27 -9.05 -12.45
C PHE A 115 3.92 -8.73 -11.10
N GLU A 116 5.20 -9.05 -10.94
CA GLU A 116 5.95 -8.73 -9.72
C GLU A 116 6.33 -7.23 -9.63
N GLY A 117 6.79 -6.84 -8.44
CA GLY A 117 7.32 -5.51 -8.18
C GLY A 117 8.72 -5.27 -8.78
N GLY A 118 9.14 -4.01 -8.75
CA GLY A 118 10.43 -3.54 -9.26
C GLY A 118 10.31 -2.18 -9.94
N ARG A 119 10.64 -2.11 -11.22
CA ARG A 119 10.56 -0.91 -12.04
C ARG A 119 9.70 -1.17 -13.28
N GLN A 120 8.60 -0.45 -13.40
CA GLN A 120 7.61 -0.66 -14.46
C GLN A 120 8.13 -0.37 -15.87
N TRP A 121 9.13 0.47 -16.02
CA TRP A 121 9.73 0.71 -17.32
C TRP A 121 10.37 -0.56 -17.94
N HIS A 122 10.83 -1.52 -17.12
CA HIS A 122 11.31 -2.81 -17.61
C HIS A 122 10.18 -3.57 -18.32
N LEU A 123 8.95 -3.54 -17.79
CA LEU A 123 7.81 -4.19 -18.42
C LEU A 123 7.46 -3.54 -19.77
N VAL A 124 7.48 -2.20 -19.82
CA VAL A 124 7.25 -1.45 -21.05
C VAL A 124 8.32 -1.79 -22.10
N ASP A 125 9.60 -1.66 -21.73
CA ASP A 125 10.72 -1.91 -22.66
C ASP A 125 10.71 -3.33 -23.24
N ARG A 126 10.26 -4.32 -22.47
CA ARG A 126 10.31 -5.73 -22.89
C ARG A 126 9.05 -6.18 -23.62
N TYR A 127 7.87 -5.73 -23.18
CA TYR A 127 6.62 -6.33 -23.64
C TYR A 127 5.67 -5.38 -24.39
N ALA A 128 5.76 -4.06 -24.19
CA ALA A 128 4.83 -3.15 -24.87
C ALA A 128 4.91 -3.28 -26.39
N GLY A 129 3.77 -3.47 -27.04
CA GLY A 129 3.64 -3.65 -28.49
C GLY A 129 4.11 -5.01 -29.03
N THR A 130 4.31 -6.03 -28.16
CA THR A 130 4.65 -7.40 -28.60
C THR A 130 3.44 -8.34 -28.52
N LYS A 131 3.56 -9.53 -29.12
CA LYS A 131 2.58 -10.63 -28.97
C LYS A 131 2.36 -11.00 -27.50
N THR A 132 3.38 -10.87 -26.65
CA THR A 132 3.29 -11.14 -25.22
C THR A 132 2.30 -10.21 -24.53
N GLU A 133 2.31 -8.90 -24.82
CA GLU A 133 1.32 -7.96 -24.26
C GLU A 133 -0.11 -8.35 -24.68
N LEU A 134 -0.30 -8.70 -25.96
CA LEU A 134 -1.60 -9.15 -26.47
C LEU A 134 -2.05 -10.47 -25.78
N ALA A 135 -1.11 -11.40 -25.54
CA ALA A 135 -1.39 -12.65 -24.87
C ALA A 135 -1.79 -12.42 -23.39
N PHE A 136 -1.13 -11.51 -22.67
CA PHE A 136 -1.56 -11.13 -21.32
C PHE A 136 -3.00 -10.61 -21.29
N ARG A 137 -3.36 -9.73 -22.24
CA ARG A 137 -4.74 -9.23 -22.37
C ARG A 137 -5.74 -10.35 -22.64
N SER A 138 -5.36 -11.33 -23.46
CA SER A 138 -6.24 -12.44 -23.82
C SER A 138 -6.67 -13.30 -22.61
N VAL A 139 -5.92 -13.24 -21.49
CA VAL A 139 -6.32 -13.91 -20.24
C VAL A 139 -7.61 -13.30 -19.70
N LEU A 140 -7.74 -11.96 -19.72
CA LEU A 140 -8.99 -11.28 -19.35
C LEU A 140 -10.13 -11.62 -20.29
N ASP A 141 -9.87 -11.65 -21.62
CA ASP A 141 -10.89 -11.93 -22.63
C ASP A 141 -11.48 -13.33 -22.47
N ARG A 142 -10.70 -14.28 -21.94
CA ARG A 142 -11.14 -15.64 -21.60
C ARG A 142 -11.81 -15.76 -20.22
N GLY A 143 -11.92 -14.64 -19.46
CA GLY A 143 -12.53 -14.63 -18.13
C GLY A 143 -11.55 -14.90 -16.96
N GLY A 144 -10.26 -14.98 -17.22
CA GLY A 144 -9.22 -15.15 -16.22
C GLY A 144 -8.87 -13.85 -15.48
N ILE A 145 -7.76 -13.86 -14.73
CA ILE A 145 -7.33 -12.72 -13.93
C ILE A 145 -5.94 -12.24 -14.32
N VAL A 146 -5.77 -10.92 -14.40
CA VAL A 146 -4.46 -10.28 -14.48
C VAL A 146 -4.26 -9.44 -13.22
N GLY A 147 -3.17 -9.67 -12.51
CA GLY A 147 -2.85 -8.94 -11.29
C GLY A 147 -1.39 -8.57 -11.22
N GLY A 148 -1.07 -7.69 -10.29
CA GLY A 148 0.33 -7.33 -10.03
C GLY A 148 0.49 -6.49 -8.80
N THR A 149 1.73 -6.44 -8.34
CA THR A 149 2.10 -5.76 -7.10
C THR A 149 3.14 -4.67 -7.35
N SER A 150 3.02 -3.52 -6.66
CA SER A 150 3.98 -2.41 -6.78
C SER A 150 4.11 -1.92 -8.23
N ALA A 151 5.28 -2.06 -8.87
CA ALA A 151 5.48 -1.74 -10.29
C ALA A 151 4.55 -2.57 -11.20
N GLY A 152 4.29 -3.83 -10.83
CA GLY A 152 3.33 -4.70 -11.51
C GLY A 152 1.88 -4.26 -11.36
N ALA A 153 1.54 -3.51 -10.30
CA ALA A 153 0.24 -2.86 -10.16
C ALA A 153 0.14 -1.62 -11.07
N SER A 154 1.16 -0.77 -11.05
CA SER A 154 1.15 0.47 -11.85
C SER A 154 1.04 0.21 -13.36
N ILE A 155 1.63 -0.88 -13.88
CA ILE A 155 1.58 -1.20 -15.32
C ILE A 155 0.16 -1.53 -15.80
N LEU A 156 -0.76 -1.91 -14.90
CA LEU A 156 -2.13 -2.30 -15.26
C LEU A 156 -3.00 -1.10 -15.66
N SER A 157 -2.61 0.14 -15.30
CA SER A 157 -3.30 1.37 -15.67
C SER A 157 -3.07 1.76 -17.14
N SER A 158 -3.92 2.66 -17.66
CA SER A 158 -3.68 3.28 -18.96
C SER A 158 -2.64 4.40 -18.89
N PHE A 159 -2.58 5.16 -17.78
CA PHE A 159 -1.56 6.18 -17.57
C PHE A 159 -0.52 5.65 -16.57
N LEU A 160 0.72 5.48 -17.05
CA LEU A 160 1.78 4.89 -16.26
C LEU A 160 2.48 5.93 -15.40
N LEU A 161 2.47 5.71 -14.08
CA LEU A 161 3.20 6.52 -13.13
C LEU A 161 4.57 5.93 -12.82
N ARG A 162 5.51 6.81 -12.42
CA ARG A 162 6.84 6.43 -11.88
C ARG A 162 7.66 5.52 -12.80
N GLY A 163 7.44 5.66 -14.11
CA GLY A 163 8.15 4.90 -15.14
C GLY A 163 9.57 5.38 -15.42
N ALA A 164 10.05 6.45 -14.77
CA ALA A 164 11.39 7.00 -15.03
C ALA A 164 12.50 6.03 -14.68
N ARG A 165 13.53 5.92 -15.54
CA ARG A 165 14.73 5.09 -15.29
C ARG A 165 15.55 5.61 -14.12
N GLU A 166 15.58 6.92 -13.92
CA GLU A 166 16.35 7.64 -12.91
C GLU A 166 15.84 7.37 -11.49
N GLY A 167 14.55 7.08 -11.33
CA GLY A 167 14.00 6.80 -10.02
C GLY A 167 12.46 6.79 -9.95
N ASN A 168 11.93 6.11 -8.94
CA ASN A 168 10.48 6.01 -8.71
C ASN A 168 9.89 7.26 -8.00
N ALA A 169 10.73 8.22 -7.68
CA ALA A 169 10.30 9.51 -7.13
C ALA A 169 9.79 10.46 -8.23
N ILE A 170 10.21 10.26 -9.48
CA ILE A 170 9.67 10.98 -10.64
C ILE A 170 8.29 10.42 -10.94
N ILE A 171 7.24 11.25 -10.74
CA ILE A 171 5.84 10.82 -10.85
C ILE A 171 5.46 10.57 -12.31
N VAL A 172 5.83 11.49 -13.20
CA VAL A 172 5.53 11.44 -14.63
C VAL A 172 6.83 11.43 -15.43
N ALA A 173 7.05 10.36 -16.18
CA ALA A 173 8.20 10.20 -17.06
C ALA A 173 7.74 10.30 -18.52
N PRO A 174 8.12 11.34 -19.28
CA PRO A 174 7.62 11.54 -20.65
C PRO A 174 7.82 10.36 -21.60
N GLN A 175 8.86 9.55 -21.37
CA GLN A 175 9.15 8.36 -22.18
C GLN A 175 8.30 7.14 -21.82
N TYR A 176 7.64 7.16 -20.64
CA TYR A 176 6.91 6.03 -20.06
C TYR A 176 5.56 6.48 -19.50
N LEU A 177 4.67 6.95 -20.40
CA LEU A 177 3.33 7.45 -20.03
C LEU A 177 2.25 6.41 -20.16
N VAL A 178 2.49 5.33 -20.90
CA VAL A 178 1.47 4.36 -21.28
C VAL A 178 1.74 3.04 -20.57
N GLY A 179 0.75 2.58 -19.79
CA GLY A 179 0.71 1.24 -19.23
C GLY A 179 -0.03 0.26 -20.15
N PHE A 180 -0.25 -0.97 -19.69
CA PHE A 180 -0.97 -1.98 -20.50
C PHE A 180 -2.48 -1.73 -20.62
N GLY A 181 -3.03 -0.79 -19.83
CA GLY A 181 -4.39 -0.30 -19.99
C GLY A 181 -5.48 -1.34 -19.73
N TYR A 182 -5.25 -2.27 -18.80
CA TYR A 182 -6.29 -3.19 -18.35
C TYR A 182 -7.36 -2.46 -17.54
N LEU A 183 -6.96 -1.37 -16.86
CA LEU A 183 -7.86 -0.35 -16.32
C LEU A 183 -7.73 0.92 -17.16
N ARG A 184 -8.77 1.24 -17.90
CA ARG A 184 -8.81 2.39 -18.82
C ARG A 184 -9.05 3.70 -18.07
N GLU A 185 -8.59 4.80 -18.62
CA GLU A 185 -8.76 6.15 -18.04
C GLU A 185 -8.30 6.24 -16.56
N THR A 186 -7.32 5.42 -16.15
CA THR A 186 -6.81 5.39 -14.77
C THR A 186 -5.33 5.67 -14.69
N ALA A 187 -4.93 6.17 -13.52
CA ALA A 187 -3.55 6.20 -13.05
C ALA A 187 -3.48 5.51 -11.68
N ILE A 188 -2.52 4.60 -11.52
CA ILE A 188 -2.36 3.78 -10.31
C ILE A 188 -1.06 4.17 -9.59
N ASP A 189 -1.16 4.54 -8.31
CA ASP A 189 -0.01 4.70 -7.42
C ASP A 189 -0.07 3.70 -6.26
N GLN A 190 1.06 3.22 -5.80
CA GLN A 190 1.19 2.14 -4.84
C GLN A 190 2.15 2.49 -3.69
N HIS A 191 2.07 1.75 -2.57
CA HIS A 191 2.82 2.03 -1.33
C HIS A 191 2.54 3.45 -0.79
N VAL A 192 1.33 3.98 -0.98
CA VAL A 192 1.10 5.42 -0.85
C VAL A 192 1.20 5.93 0.58
N VAL A 193 0.77 5.18 1.57
CA VAL A 193 0.99 5.50 2.98
C VAL A 193 2.44 5.18 3.36
N ALA A 194 2.86 3.97 3.05
CA ALA A 194 4.20 3.48 3.35
C ALA A 194 5.33 4.37 2.80
N ARG A 195 5.09 5.07 1.69
CA ARG A 195 6.06 5.99 1.06
C ARG A 195 5.63 7.45 1.09
N SER A 196 4.59 7.78 1.87
CA SER A 196 4.04 9.13 2.03
C SER A 196 3.71 9.82 0.69
N ARG A 197 2.96 9.12 -0.17
CA ARG A 197 2.60 9.55 -1.53
C ARG A 197 1.13 9.93 -1.69
N LEU A 198 0.37 9.96 -0.58
CA LEU A 198 -1.09 10.15 -0.61
C LEU A 198 -1.55 11.38 -1.39
N ARG A 199 -0.72 12.42 -1.47
CA ARG A 199 -1.09 13.64 -2.20
C ARG A 199 -0.56 13.69 -3.64
N ASP A 200 0.31 12.78 -4.03
CA ASP A 200 1.04 12.86 -5.31
C ASP A 200 0.10 12.88 -6.52
N LEU A 201 -0.93 12.05 -6.53
CA LEU A 201 -1.94 12.05 -7.60
C LEU A 201 -2.75 13.34 -7.64
N ALA A 202 -3.20 13.82 -6.49
CA ALA A 202 -4.03 15.03 -6.40
C ALA A 202 -3.26 16.30 -6.74
N ASP A 203 -2.04 16.42 -6.22
CA ASP A 203 -1.27 17.65 -6.32
C ASP A 203 -0.48 17.74 -7.64
N SER A 204 -0.10 16.62 -8.23
CA SER A 204 0.82 16.61 -9.37
C SER A 204 0.21 16.11 -10.67
N LEU A 205 -0.64 15.08 -10.63
CA LEU A 205 -1.16 14.44 -11.83
C LEU A 205 -2.50 15.00 -12.27
N LEU A 206 -3.51 14.92 -11.41
CA LEU A 206 -4.90 15.22 -11.77
C LEU A 206 -5.15 16.67 -12.17
N PRO A 207 -4.43 17.70 -11.66
CA PRO A 207 -4.57 19.06 -12.19
C PRO A 207 -4.24 19.17 -13.68
N ARG A 208 -3.40 18.28 -14.21
CA ARG A 208 -3.01 18.27 -15.66
C ARG A 208 -3.78 17.24 -16.47
N TYR A 209 -4.24 16.17 -15.84
CA TYR A 209 -4.99 15.09 -16.46
C TYR A 209 -6.31 14.85 -15.73
N PRO A 210 -7.24 15.84 -15.72
CA PRO A 210 -8.45 15.82 -14.88
C PRO A 210 -9.45 14.72 -15.27
N ASN A 211 -9.33 14.16 -16.47
CA ASN A 211 -10.18 13.06 -16.93
C ASN A 211 -9.79 11.70 -16.34
N LEU A 212 -8.55 11.57 -15.87
CA LEU A 212 -8.11 10.32 -15.26
C LEU A 212 -8.82 10.08 -13.91
N LEU A 213 -9.11 8.83 -13.66
CA LEU A 213 -9.42 8.34 -12.31
C LEU A 213 -8.11 7.97 -11.63
N GLY A 214 -7.75 8.68 -10.57
CA GLY A 214 -6.65 8.30 -9.71
C GLY A 214 -7.11 7.22 -8.73
N ILE A 215 -6.44 6.09 -8.67
CA ILE A 215 -6.59 5.09 -7.61
C ILE A 215 -5.24 4.77 -7.01
N SER A 216 -5.24 4.50 -5.73
CA SER A 216 -4.03 4.06 -5.05
C SER A 216 -4.33 3.13 -3.89
N GLU A 217 -3.34 2.40 -3.46
CA GLU A 217 -3.44 1.48 -2.34
C GLU A 217 -2.15 1.44 -1.54
N ASP A 218 -2.30 1.13 -0.26
CA ASP A 218 -1.17 0.89 0.60
C ASP A 218 -0.76 -0.59 0.62
N GLU A 219 0.39 -0.86 1.23
CA GLU A 219 0.97 -2.21 1.31
C GLU A 219 -0.01 -3.23 1.91
N GLY A 220 -0.04 -4.44 1.33
CA GLY A 220 -0.94 -5.52 1.76
C GLY A 220 -2.43 -5.25 1.51
N THR A 221 -2.76 -4.37 0.57
CA THR A 221 -4.12 -4.00 0.17
C THR A 221 -4.25 -4.09 -1.33
N ALA A 222 -5.42 -4.49 -1.82
CA ALA A 222 -5.67 -4.63 -3.24
C ALA A 222 -7.04 -4.07 -3.65
N TRP A 223 -7.10 -3.58 -4.89
CA TRP A 223 -8.31 -3.39 -5.67
C TRP A 223 -8.57 -4.66 -6.47
N LEU A 224 -9.70 -5.28 -6.30
CA LEU A 224 -10.21 -6.35 -7.16
C LEU A 224 -11.29 -5.76 -8.06
N VAL A 225 -11.00 -5.65 -9.35
CA VAL A 225 -11.86 -4.98 -10.34
C VAL A 225 -12.47 -6.00 -11.30
N GLN A 226 -13.80 -5.99 -11.40
CA GLN A 226 -14.57 -6.76 -12.37
C GLN A 226 -15.58 -5.82 -13.04
N GLY A 227 -15.48 -5.64 -14.35
CA GLY A 227 -16.20 -4.56 -15.02
C GLY A 227 -15.84 -3.21 -14.41
N ASP A 228 -16.84 -2.38 -14.13
CA ASP A 228 -16.64 -1.08 -13.46
C ASP A 228 -16.79 -1.15 -11.92
N SER A 229 -17.00 -2.33 -11.35
CA SER A 229 -17.09 -2.53 -9.91
C SER A 229 -15.74 -2.97 -9.34
N ALA A 230 -15.31 -2.29 -8.29
CA ALA A 230 -14.13 -2.64 -7.53
C ALA A 230 -14.50 -3.01 -6.10
N GLU A 231 -13.84 -4.03 -5.55
CA GLU A 231 -13.85 -4.41 -4.14
C GLU A 231 -12.45 -4.20 -3.55
N ILE A 232 -12.37 -3.67 -2.34
CA ILE A 232 -11.11 -3.55 -1.61
C ILE A 232 -10.93 -4.79 -0.76
N ILE A 233 -9.75 -5.43 -0.90
CA ILE A 233 -9.36 -6.61 -0.11
C ILE A 233 -8.01 -6.41 0.55
N GLY A 234 -7.69 -7.21 1.57
CA GLY A 234 -6.44 -7.10 2.32
C GLY A 234 -6.60 -6.43 3.68
N ARG A 235 -5.58 -5.71 4.16
CA ARG A 235 -5.51 -5.26 5.55
C ARG A 235 -5.46 -3.75 5.78
N ASN A 236 -5.01 -2.97 4.78
CA ASN A 236 -4.85 -1.52 4.89
C ASN A 236 -5.90 -0.78 4.06
N LYS A 237 -5.60 0.42 3.60
CA LYS A 237 -6.55 1.30 2.92
C LYS A 237 -6.23 1.45 1.45
N ALA A 238 -7.27 1.70 0.66
CA ALA A 238 -7.19 2.15 -0.71
C ALA A 238 -7.77 3.58 -0.82
N PHE A 239 -7.40 4.31 -1.87
CA PHE A 239 -7.74 5.73 -2.00
C PHE A 239 -8.15 6.04 -3.44
N VAL A 240 -9.18 6.88 -3.58
CA VAL A 240 -9.70 7.35 -4.87
C VAL A 240 -9.53 8.85 -4.97
N TYR A 241 -9.09 9.33 -6.11
CA TYR A 241 -8.86 10.75 -6.40
C TYR A 241 -9.75 11.19 -7.57
N GLY A 242 -10.20 12.44 -7.54
CA GLY A 242 -11.05 12.99 -8.60
C GLY A 242 -12.51 12.56 -8.52
N GLY A 243 -12.95 12.02 -7.38
CA GLY A 243 -14.35 11.72 -7.10
C GLY A 243 -15.16 12.95 -6.67
N LYS A 244 -16.49 12.84 -6.71
CA LYS A 244 -17.40 13.92 -6.30
C LYS A 244 -17.50 14.11 -4.78
N GLU A 245 -17.02 13.13 -4.00
CA GLU A 245 -17.15 13.07 -2.54
C GLU A 245 -15.88 13.51 -1.79
N ASN A 246 -14.98 14.25 -2.46
CA ASN A 246 -13.70 14.63 -1.86
C ASN A 246 -13.85 15.83 -0.92
N ASP A 247 -13.39 15.68 0.32
CA ASP A 247 -13.13 16.80 1.23
C ASP A 247 -11.96 17.64 0.67
N PRO A 248 -12.11 18.98 0.52
CA PRO A 248 -11.00 19.84 0.08
C PRO A 248 -9.73 19.70 0.92
N ARG A 249 -9.87 19.36 2.20
CA ARG A 249 -8.75 19.09 3.12
C ARG A 249 -8.09 17.73 2.87
N ARG A 250 -8.80 16.80 2.23
CA ARG A 250 -8.35 15.46 1.86
C ARG A 250 -8.74 15.20 0.40
N PRO A 251 -7.86 15.45 -0.57
CA PRO A 251 -8.20 15.37 -1.98
C PRO A 251 -8.36 13.93 -2.48
N PHE A 252 -8.74 13.03 -1.61
CA PHE A 252 -9.01 11.62 -1.87
C PHE A 252 -10.09 11.06 -0.94
N LEU A 253 -10.83 10.09 -1.46
CA LEU A 253 -11.74 9.27 -0.69
C LEU A 253 -11.00 8.03 -0.19
N THR A 254 -11.12 7.72 1.10
CA THR A 254 -10.55 6.50 1.70
C THR A 254 -11.55 5.35 1.64
N LEU A 255 -11.06 4.19 1.18
CA LEU A 255 -11.77 2.92 1.16
C LEU A 255 -11.05 1.90 2.03
N ARG A 256 -11.82 0.96 2.61
CA ARG A 256 -11.34 -0.10 3.50
C ARG A 256 -11.65 -1.48 2.92
N PRO A 257 -10.99 -2.54 3.36
CA PRO A 257 -11.35 -3.89 2.97
C PRO A 257 -12.85 -4.19 3.17
N GLY A 258 -13.47 -4.74 2.12
CA GLY A 258 -14.90 -4.99 2.03
C GLY A 258 -15.73 -3.82 1.48
N ASP A 259 -15.18 -2.62 1.34
CA ASP A 259 -15.84 -1.54 0.60
C ASP A 259 -15.89 -1.87 -0.89
N ARG A 260 -16.98 -1.45 -1.56
CA ARG A 260 -17.15 -1.57 -2.99
C ARG A 260 -17.32 -0.20 -3.63
N TYR A 261 -16.70 0.00 -4.78
CA TYR A 261 -16.66 1.27 -5.49
C TYR A 261 -17.01 1.11 -6.98
N ASP A 262 -17.79 2.03 -7.52
CA ASP A 262 -18.12 2.15 -8.93
C ASP A 262 -17.11 3.10 -9.59
N LEU A 263 -16.20 2.52 -10.36
CA LEU A 263 -15.10 3.25 -11.00
C LEU A 263 -15.62 4.21 -12.09
N ALA A 264 -16.63 3.77 -12.88
CA ALA A 264 -17.17 4.56 -13.98
C ALA A 264 -17.96 5.78 -13.48
N ASN A 265 -18.77 5.61 -12.44
CA ASN A 265 -19.59 6.68 -11.87
C ASN A 265 -18.90 7.41 -10.73
N ARG A 266 -17.71 6.96 -10.32
CA ARG A 266 -16.87 7.54 -9.27
C ARG A 266 -17.62 7.70 -7.94
N ARG A 267 -18.26 6.63 -7.45
CA ARG A 267 -19.06 6.62 -6.22
C ARG A 267 -18.92 5.32 -5.45
N VAL A 268 -19.14 5.40 -4.15
CA VAL A 268 -19.24 4.22 -3.27
C VAL A 268 -20.52 3.44 -3.60
N ILE A 269 -20.38 2.13 -3.85
CA ILE A 269 -21.52 1.20 -4.00
C ILE A 269 -22.00 0.77 -2.63
N SER A 270 -21.07 0.32 -1.78
CA SER A 270 -21.37 -0.11 -0.42
C SER A 270 -20.14 0.06 0.48
N ARG A 271 -20.40 0.29 1.75
CA ARG A 271 -19.38 0.29 2.79
C ARG A 271 -19.40 -1.03 3.55
N ALA A 272 -18.23 -1.55 3.85
CA ALA A 272 -18.11 -2.64 4.81
C ALA A 272 -18.62 -2.22 6.17
N VAL A 273 -19.26 -3.13 6.88
CA VAL A 273 -19.65 -2.88 8.28
C VAL A 273 -18.37 -2.70 9.08
N ASP A 274 -18.20 -1.52 9.67
CA ASP A 274 -17.07 -1.24 10.55
C ASP A 274 -17.22 -2.10 11.82
N LYS A 275 -16.45 -3.19 11.88
CA LYS A 275 -16.37 -4.07 13.04
C LYS A 275 -15.29 -3.61 14.05
N SER A 276 -14.57 -2.51 13.75
CA SER A 276 -13.59 -1.98 14.67
C SER A 276 -14.26 -1.39 15.91
N SER A 277 -13.67 -1.60 17.06
CA SER A 277 -14.09 -1.02 18.32
C SER A 277 -13.87 0.51 18.39
N ILE A 278 -13.18 1.07 17.37
CA ILE A 278 -12.81 2.48 17.29
C ILE A 278 -13.16 3.06 15.92
N SER A 279 -13.85 4.22 15.91
CA SER A 279 -14.10 4.98 14.69
C SER A 279 -13.12 6.12 14.51
N GLU A 280 -12.86 6.50 13.26
CA GLU A 280 -12.06 7.68 12.94
C GLU A 280 -12.64 8.95 13.58
N ALA A 281 -13.97 9.08 13.59
CA ALA A 281 -14.69 10.20 14.23
C ALA A 281 -14.42 10.28 15.73
N PHE A 282 -14.34 9.15 16.44
CA PHE A 282 -13.99 9.14 17.86
C PHE A 282 -12.57 9.65 18.08
N VAL A 283 -11.59 9.18 17.29
CA VAL A 283 -10.20 9.63 17.40
C VAL A 283 -10.08 11.10 17.05
N ASP A 284 -10.77 11.55 15.99
CA ASP A 284 -10.81 12.94 15.58
C ASP A 284 -11.33 13.85 16.70
N GLN A 285 -12.46 13.49 17.32
CA GLN A 285 -13.05 14.23 18.44
C GLN A 285 -12.10 14.32 19.64
N VAL A 286 -11.49 13.20 20.03
CA VAL A 286 -10.61 13.13 21.19
C VAL A 286 -9.34 13.94 20.96
N VAL A 287 -8.72 13.81 19.80
CA VAL A 287 -7.47 14.51 19.45
C VAL A 287 -7.73 16.00 19.27
N THR A 288 -8.71 16.40 18.45
CA THR A 288 -9.02 17.81 18.19
C THR A 288 -9.29 18.58 19.48
N LYS A 289 -10.06 17.99 20.42
CA LYS A 289 -10.32 18.58 21.72
C LYS A 289 -9.05 18.84 22.54
N ALA A 290 -8.05 17.99 22.41
CA ALA A 290 -6.83 18.05 23.20
C ALA A 290 -5.76 18.95 22.60
N ILE A 291 -5.64 19.00 21.26
CA ILE A 291 -4.55 19.72 20.60
C ILE A 291 -4.85 21.20 20.33
N GLY A 292 -6.14 21.60 20.24
CA GLY A 292 -6.52 22.97 19.84
C GLY A 292 -5.93 23.35 18.46
N SER A 293 -5.12 24.40 18.43
CA SER A 293 -4.42 24.86 17.21
C SER A 293 -3.06 24.22 16.97
N ALA A 294 -2.60 23.32 17.85
CA ALA A 294 -1.31 22.65 17.68
C ALA A 294 -1.33 21.65 16.51
N LYS A 295 -0.18 21.45 15.88
CA LYS A 295 0.00 20.41 14.88
C LYS A 295 0.06 19.03 15.55
N ALA A 296 -0.64 18.08 14.98
CA ALA A 296 -0.57 16.69 15.43
C ALA A 296 -0.73 15.72 14.28
N ALA A 297 -0.23 14.50 14.47
CA ALA A 297 -0.47 13.37 13.60
C ALA A 297 -0.64 12.10 14.45
N ILE A 298 -1.48 11.16 14.00
CA ILE A 298 -1.71 9.90 14.68
C ILE A 298 -1.83 8.74 13.69
N VAL A 299 -1.25 7.60 14.07
CA VAL A 299 -1.62 6.28 13.51
C VAL A 299 -2.17 5.42 14.63
N VAL A 300 -3.32 4.80 14.39
CA VAL A 300 -3.91 3.77 15.23
C VAL A 300 -4.07 2.52 14.39
N ALA A 301 -3.44 1.43 14.80
CA ALA A 301 -3.52 0.15 14.09
C ALA A 301 -3.84 -0.99 15.07
N GLN A 302 -4.54 -2.01 14.56
CA GLN A 302 -4.82 -3.25 15.27
C GLN A 302 -4.74 -4.43 14.33
N ASN A 303 -4.06 -5.49 14.76
CA ASN A 303 -3.85 -6.72 13.99
C ASN A 303 -3.28 -6.49 12.57
N GLY A 304 -2.38 -5.51 12.44
CA GLY A 304 -1.76 -5.12 11.18
C GLY A 304 -2.63 -4.25 10.27
N ALA A 305 -3.89 -3.96 10.65
CA ALA A 305 -4.76 -3.04 9.93
C ALA A 305 -4.65 -1.63 10.50
N VAL A 306 -4.45 -0.63 9.64
CA VAL A 306 -4.49 0.79 10.03
C VAL A 306 -5.94 1.23 10.12
N LEU A 307 -6.43 1.46 11.34
CA LEU A 307 -7.79 1.91 11.63
C LEU A 307 -7.93 3.42 11.43
N VAL A 308 -6.95 4.18 11.93
CA VAL A 308 -6.89 5.64 11.80
C VAL A 308 -5.49 6.07 11.39
N ASN A 309 -5.40 6.94 10.40
CA ASN A 309 -4.19 7.66 10.04
C ASN A 309 -4.61 9.10 9.70
N ASN A 310 -4.34 10.02 10.59
CA ASN A 310 -4.82 11.39 10.48
C ASN A 310 -3.80 12.42 10.97
N SER A 311 -3.93 13.65 10.46
CA SER A 311 -3.15 14.80 10.92
C SER A 311 -4.04 16.04 11.03
N TRP A 312 -3.68 16.94 11.95
CA TRP A 312 -4.42 18.18 12.23
C TRP A 312 -3.49 19.37 12.22
N ASN A 313 -4.01 20.53 11.75
CA ASN A 313 -3.32 21.81 11.75
C ASN A 313 -1.93 21.78 11.07
N VAL A 314 -1.68 20.80 10.23
CA VAL A 314 -0.48 20.70 9.41
C VAL A 314 -0.67 21.66 8.23
N PRO A 315 0.27 22.58 7.96
CA PRO A 315 0.17 23.46 6.81
C PRO A 315 0.03 22.67 5.53
N ASP A 316 -0.88 23.09 4.67
CA ASP A 316 -0.92 22.60 3.31
C ASP A 316 0.22 23.28 2.54
N ASP A 317 1.36 22.61 2.42
CA ASP A 317 2.52 23.08 1.66
C ASP A 317 2.27 23.11 0.14
N SER A 318 1.04 22.86 -0.31
CA SER A 318 0.70 22.89 -1.74
C SER A 318 0.76 24.30 -2.34
N ALA A 319 0.60 25.35 -1.53
CA ALA A 319 0.52 26.74 -1.98
C ALA A 319 1.83 27.34 -2.57
N GLY A 320 2.97 26.65 -2.43
CA GLY A 320 4.27 27.14 -2.93
C GLY A 320 4.89 26.28 -4.05
N ARG A 321 4.16 25.34 -4.62
CA ARG A 321 4.73 24.37 -5.57
C ARG A 321 4.64 24.86 -7.01
N ASP A 322 5.82 25.11 -7.58
CA ASP A 322 5.99 25.51 -8.97
C ASP A 322 5.46 24.44 -9.93
N ALA A 323 4.56 24.84 -10.83
CA ALA A 323 3.94 23.99 -11.84
C ALA A 323 4.94 23.38 -12.86
N ASN A 324 6.20 23.86 -12.89
CA ASN A 324 7.23 23.39 -13.83
C ASN A 324 8.00 22.13 -13.38
N ARG A 325 7.66 21.53 -12.23
CA ARG A 325 8.41 20.41 -11.62
C ARG A 325 8.06 19.01 -12.16
N PHE A 326 7.42 18.90 -13.32
CA PHE A 326 6.98 17.60 -13.87
C PHE A 326 8.10 16.66 -14.28
N ALA A 327 9.23 17.18 -14.68
CA ALA A 327 10.38 16.38 -15.12
C ALA A 327 11.50 16.29 -14.08
N THR A 328 11.36 17.00 -12.95
CA THR A 328 12.38 17.01 -11.91
C THR A 328 11.86 16.31 -10.66
N TYR A 329 12.69 15.47 -10.06
CA TYR A 329 12.47 14.80 -8.80
C TYR A 329 11.81 15.72 -7.76
N MET A 330 10.65 15.32 -7.22
CA MET A 330 10.12 15.83 -5.98
C MET A 330 9.43 14.75 -5.17
N PRO A 331 9.82 14.51 -3.92
CA PRO A 331 8.91 13.98 -2.92
C PRO A 331 7.87 15.06 -2.66
N THR A 332 6.65 14.85 -3.09
CA THR A 332 5.60 15.87 -3.14
C THR A 332 4.80 16.02 -1.87
N THR A 333 5.05 15.23 -0.85
CA THR A 333 4.47 15.42 0.47
C THR A 333 5.58 15.67 1.48
N THR A 334 5.66 16.88 1.96
CA THR A 334 6.24 17.15 3.26
C THR A 334 5.31 16.51 4.29
N VAL A 335 5.50 15.21 4.53
CA VAL A 335 4.93 14.60 5.73
C VAL A 335 5.51 15.38 6.89
N GLN A 336 4.62 15.98 7.69
CA GLN A 336 5.05 16.74 8.84
C GLN A 336 6.01 15.91 9.69
N GLN A 337 7.25 16.37 9.79
CA GLN A 337 8.28 15.79 10.62
C GLN A 337 8.20 16.38 12.02
N PHE A 338 8.26 15.50 13.02
CA PHE A 338 8.31 15.89 14.42
C PHE A 338 9.65 15.44 15.01
N SER A 339 10.24 16.24 15.91
CA SER A 339 11.25 15.75 16.82
C SER A 339 10.60 14.73 17.75
N ILE A 340 11.14 13.53 17.85
CA ILE A 340 10.50 12.42 18.57
C ILE A 340 11.10 12.15 19.95
N GLY A 341 12.11 12.93 20.37
CA GLY A 341 12.69 12.85 21.71
C GLY A 341 13.03 11.42 22.12
N ASP A 342 12.61 11.00 23.31
CA ASP A 342 12.88 9.66 23.87
C ASP A 342 12.30 8.50 23.03
N ILE A 343 11.37 8.76 22.11
CA ILE A 343 10.94 7.76 21.10
C ILE A 343 12.12 7.35 20.20
N SER A 344 13.21 8.12 20.17
CA SER A 344 14.46 7.77 19.49
C SER A 344 15.15 6.54 20.12
N ARG A 345 14.90 6.22 21.39
CA ARG A 345 15.59 5.12 22.11
C ARG A 345 15.42 3.75 21.46
N PRO A 346 14.22 3.28 21.07
CA PRO A 346 14.06 2.02 20.35
C PRO A 346 14.78 1.99 18.99
N LEU A 347 14.84 3.14 18.30
CA LEU A 347 15.55 3.25 17.02
C LEU A 347 17.05 3.09 17.22
N HIS A 348 17.61 3.77 18.24
CA HIS A 348 19.02 3.62 18.61
C HIS A 348 19.36 2.19 19.06
N ALA A 349 18.47 1.55 19.83
CA ALA A 349 18.65 0.18 20.27
C ALA A 349 18.75 -0.79 19.07
N LEU A 350 17.89 -0.66 18.07
CA LEU A 350 17.96 -1.46 16.86
C LEU A 350 19.28 -1.26 16.09
N ILE A 351 19.75 -0.01 15.97
CA ILE A 351 21.03 0.29 15.32
C ILE A 351 22.19 -0.37 16.08
N ALA A 352 22.19 -0.24 17.43
CA ALA A 352 23.22 -0.81 18.29
C ALA A 352 23.29 -2.34 18.18
N GLN A 353 22.14 -3.03 18.21
CA GLN A 353 22.05 -4.48 18.05
C GLN A 353 22.57 -4.94 16.69
N ASN A 354 22.13 -4.29 15.63
CA ASN A 354 22.58 -4.60 14.28
C ASN A 354 24.08 -4.30 14.07
N ALA A 355 24.64 -3.30 14.77
CA ALA A 355 26.06 -3.02 14.75
C ALA A 355 26.85 -4.09 15.52
N ALA A 356 26.42 -4.44 16.72
CA ALA A 356 27.07 -5.46 17.57
C ALA A 356 27.09 -6.84 16.88
N ALA A 357 26.02 -7.23 16.20
CA ALA A 357 25.96 -8.48 15.43
C ALA A 357 27.03 -8.57 14.31
N GLN A 358 27.66 -7.45 13.96
CA GLN A 358 28.73 -7.37 12.97
C GLN A 358 30.08 -6.92 13.56
N GLY A 359 30.22 -7.00 14.89
CA GLY A 359 31.45 -6.64 15.61
C GLY A 359 31.75 -5.13 15.63
N ALA A 360 30.76 -4.27 15.33
CA ALA A 360 30.91 -2.82 15.36
C ALA A 360 30.36 -2.22 16.67
N THR A 361 31.03 -1.16 17.16
CA THR A 361 30.57 -0.40 18.34
C THR A 361 29.68 0.75 17.89
N TYR A 362 28.56 0.95 18.59
CA TYR A 362 27.63 2.03 18.37
C TYR A 362 27.66 3.06 19.49
N ARG A 363 27.77 4.35 19.13
CA ARG A 363 27.68 5.47 20.07
C ARG A 363 26.69 6.50 19.52
N VAL A 364 25.74 6.92 20.36
CA VAL A 364 24.64 7.84 19.98
C VAL A 364 25.16 9.21 19.54
N ASP A 365 26.23 9.68 20.17
CA ASP A 365 26.85 11.00 19.96
C ASP A 365 27.77 11.10 18.74
N SER A 366 28.06 9.97 18.10
CA SER A 366 29.00 9.90 16.96
C SER A 366 28.62 8.85 15.92
N VAL A 367 27.37 8.89 15.45
CA VAL A 367 26.84 7.87 14.52
C VAL A 367 27.20 8.22 13.08
N PRO A 368 27.93 7.38 12.35
CA PRO A 368 28.12 7.56 10.92
C PRO A 368 26.79 7.46 10.17
N ALA A 369 26.52 8.40 9.26
CA ALA A 369 25.28 8.43 8.49
C ALA A 369 25.02 7.13 7.68
N ASN A 370 26.08 6.50 7.17
CA ASN A 370 25.98 5.22 6.47
C ASN A 370 25.52 4.08 7.39
N LEU A 371 25.90 4.11 8.67
CA LEU A 371 25.46 3.10 9.65
C LEU A 371 23.95 3.22 9.90
N VAL A 372 23.43 4.43 10.07
CA VAL A 372 21.99 4.68 10.24
C VAL A 372 21.22 4.20 9.01
N SER A 373 21.72 4.53 7.81
CA SER A 373 21.10 4.10 6.55
C SER A 373 21.03 2.57 6.44
N GLN A 374 22.13 1.88 6.71
CA GLN A 374 22.21 0.43 6.57
C GLN A 374 21.48 -0.34 7.67
N ARG A 375 21.43 0.20 8.92
CA ARG A 375 20.93 -0.51 10.09
C ARG A 375 19.53 -0.14 10.51
N LEU A 376 19.06 1.03 10.12
CA LEU A 376 17.71 1.49 10.41
C LEU A 376 16.91 1.72 9.12
N TYR A 377 17.34 2.66 8.26
CA TYR A 377 16.49 3.10 7.16
C TYR A 377 16.22 2.00 6.12
N SER A 378 17.26 1.28 5.68
CA SER A 378 17.09 0.21 4.68
C SER A 378 16.28 -0.96 5.20
N PRO A 379 16.53 -1.53 6.41
CA PRO A 379 15.76 -2.65 6.92
C PRO A 379 14.30 -2.31 7.23
N THR A 380 14.03 -1.07 7.71
CA THR A 380 12.69 -0.66 8.13
C THR A 380 11.92 0.13 7.09
N GLY A 381 12.60 0.60 6.03
CA GLY A 381 12.00 1.48 5.03
C GLY A 381 11.72 2.91 5.53
N MET A 382 12.36 3.35 6.61
CA MET A 382 12.21 4.70 7.20
C MET A 382 13.04 5.75 6.44
N HIS A 383 12.71 6.02 5.19
CA HIS A 383 13.53 6.84 4.30
C HIS A 383 13.43 8.36 4.53
N ARG A 384 12.49 8.81 5.35
CA ARG A 384 12.27 10.22 5.69
C ARG A 384 12.68 10.57 7.11
N THR A 385 12.89 9.57 7.96
CA THR A 385 13.44 9.76 9.30
C THR A 385 14.87 10.26 9.18
N THR A 386 15.20 11.30 9.93
CA THR A 386 16.53 11.92 9.94
C THR A 386 17.09 11.97 11.35
N LEU A 387 18.39 11.67 11.48
CA LEU A 387 19.12 11.84 12.75
C LEU A 387 19.68 13.26 12.82
N GLU A 388 19.33 13.98 13.88
CA GLU A 388 19.84 15.32 14.14
C GLU A 388 21.22 15.27 14.84
N LYS A 389 21.94 16.39 14.84
CA LYS A 389 23.24 16.50 15.54
C LYS A 389 23.14 16.28 17.06
N SER A 390 21.96 16.50 17.63
CA SER A 390 21.66 16.22 19.05
C SER A 390 21.61 14.75 19.38
N GLY A 391 21.61 13.85 18.38
CA GLY A 391 21.34 12.42 18.57
C GLY A 391 19.85 12.08 18.59
N GLU A 392 18.95 13.04 18.48
CA GLU A 392 17.50 12.79 18.34
C GLU A 392 17.12 12.53 16.90
N PHE A 393 16.09 11.71 16.70
CA PHE A 393 15.48 11.54 15.38
C PHE A 393 14.33 12.54 15.17
N ARG A 394 14.19 12.95 13.93
CA ARG A 394 12.94 13.52 13.40
C ARG A 394 12.26 12.47 12.55
N SER A 395 10.97 12.25 12.80
CA SER A 395 10.20 11.22 12.11
C SER A 395 8.74 11.63 11.97
N ASN A 396 7.94 10.77 11.36
CA ASN A 396 6.51 10.90 11.22
C ASN A 396 5.81 9.61 11.69
N VAL A 397 4.49 9.68 11.86
CA VAL A 397 3.71 8.56 12.40
C VAL A 397 3.74 7.32 11.50
N ASP A 398 3.81 7.49 10.19
CA ASP A 398 3.80 6.39 9.23
C ASP A 398 5.10 5.58 9.30
N GLU A 399 6.26 6.26 9.43
CA GLU A 399 7.55 5.59 9.52
C GLU A 399 7.75 4.92 10.87
N LEU A 400 7.26 5.52 11.96
CA LEU A 400 7.26 4.87 13.27
C LEU A 400 6.32 3.66 13.32
N TYR A 401 5.16 3.74 12.67
CA TYR A 401 4.29 2.57 12.53
C TYR A 401 4.97 1.46 11.73
N ARG A 402 5.65 1.79 10.64
CA ARG A 402 6.43 0.83 9.85
C ARG A 402 7.53 0.18 10.67
N PHE A 403 8.27 0.96 11.46
CA PHE A 403 9.22 0.41 12.42
C PHE A 403 8.57 -0.65 13.33
N ALA A 404 7.39 -0.35 13.89
CA ALA A 404 6.65 -1.30 14.72
C ALA A 404 6.29 -2.59 13.96
N VAL A 405 5.84 -2.49 12.70
CA VAL A 405 5.49 -3.65 11.86
C VAL A 405 6.71 -4.54 11.62
N VAL A 406 7.85 -3.94 11.28
CA VAL A 406 9.10 -4.71 11.07
C VAL A 406 9.54 -5.42 12.35
N MET A 407 9.41 -4.76 13.51
CA MET A 407 9.73 -5.37 14.81
C MET A 407 8.78 -6.54 15.14
N ASP A 408 7.49 -6.43 14.82
CA ASP A 408 6.51 -7.51 15.00
C ASP A 408 6.79 -8.71 14.08
N GLU A 409 7.18 -8.45 12.84
CA GLU A 409 7.55 -9.50 11.88
C GLU A 409 8.85 -10.20 12.30
N ALA A 410 9.85 -9.47 12.77
CA ALA A 410 11.08 -10.02 13.31
C ALA A 410 10.82 -10.91 14.54
N ALA A 411 9.94 -10.47 15.45
CA ALA A 411 9.56 -11.25 16.63
C ALA A 411 8.83 -12.56 16.26
N LYS A 412 7.98 -12.53 15.24
CA LYS A 412 7.27 -13.73 14.73
C LYS A 412 8.21 -14.71 14.03
N ALA A 413 9.20 -14.21 13.31
CA ALA A 413 10.18 -15.03 12.60
C ALA A 413 11.24 -15.67 13.51
N MET A 414 11.33 -15.22 14.76
CA MET A 414 12.33 -15.71 15.73
C MET A 414 12.00 -17.15 16.16
N PRO A 415 12.97 -18.09 16.08
CA PRO A 415 12.79 -19.46 16.58
C PRO A 415 12.39 -19.47 18.06
N ASP A 416 11.57 -20.44 18.50
CA ASP A 416 11.12 -20.54 19.89
C ASP A 416 12.28 -20.66 20.88
N SER A 417 13.37 -21.30 20.51
CA SER A 417 14.61 -21.40 21.30
C SER A 417 15.29 -20.06 21.58
N LEU A 418 15.01 -19.02 20.77
CA LEU A 418 15.56 -17.67 20.89
C LEU A 418 14.55 -16.66 21.44
N LYS A 419 13.27 -17.01 21.58
CA LYS A 419 12.23 -16.13 22.12
C LYS A 419 12.49 -15.67 23.55
N ALA A 420 13.24 -16.46 24.33
CA ALA A 420 13.71 -16.05 25.67
C ALA A 420 14.69 -14.86 25.62
N GLN A 421 15.35 -14.63 24.47
CA GLN A 421 16.21 -13.48 24.21
C GLN A 421 15.49 -12.31 23.56
N ALA A 422 14.16 -12.39 23.41
CA ALA A 422 13.31 -11.33 22.83
C ALA A 422 13.38 -10.00 23.61
N GLY A 423 13.96 -9.97 24.80
CA GLY A 423 14.33 -8.74 25.51
C GLY A 423 15.15 -7.77 24.68
N ASP A 424 15.92 -8.27 23.70
CA ASP A 424 16.68 -7.42 22.79
C ASP A 424 15.78 -6.60 21.86
N LEU A 425 14.61 -7.13 21.43
CA LEU A 425 13.64 -6.39 20.62
C LEU A 425 12.86 -5.33 21.43
N GLU A 426 12.97 -5.38 22.75
CA GLU A 426 12.35 -4.44 23.68
C GLU A 426 13.34 -3.40 24.20
N ALA A 427 14.60 -3.50 23.79
CA ALA A 427 15.61 -2.52 24.16
C ALA A 427 15.20 -1.10 23.74
N GLY A 428 15.34 -0.17 24.65
CA GLY A 428 14.90 1.22 24.45
C GLY A 428 13.42 1.47 24.71
N TRP A 429 12.60 0.45 25.02
CA TRP A 429 11.21 0.61 25.43
C TRP A 429 11.05 0.64 26.96
N ILE A 430 10.04 1.37 27.42
CA ILE A 430 9.46 1.17 28.75
C ILE A 430 8.48 0.00 28.62
N VAL A 431 8.69 -1.05 29.39
CA VAL A 431 7.85 -2.25 29.37
C VAL A 431 7.09 -2.33 30.69
N ASP A 432 5.77 -2.34 30.60
CA ASP A 432 4.87 -2.48 31.75
C ASP A 432 3.64 -3.33 31.37
N GLU A 433 2.69 -3.42 32.29
CA GLU A 433 1.40 -4.05 32.08
C GLU A 433 0.30 -2.99 31.97
N TYR A 434 -0.54 -3.11 30.92
CA TYR A 434 -1.67 -2.23 30.70
C TYR A 434 -2.94 -3.04 30.41
N ARG A 435 -3.94 -2.93 31.29
CA ARG A 435 -5.21 -3.67 31.17
C ARG A 435 -5.02 -5.19 31.01
N GLY A 436 -4.09 -5.78 31.77
CA GLY A 436 -3.79 -7.21 31.74
C GLY A 436 -3.02 -7.68 30.49
N ALA A 437 -2.41 -6.77 29.76
CA ALA A 437 -1.58 -7.08 28.60
C ALA A 437 -0.22 -6.38 28.69
N ARG A 438 0.84 -7.05 28.24
CA ARG A 438 2.17 -6.47 28.15
C ARG A 438 2.18 -5.30 27.18
N ARG A 439 2.64 -4.13 27.64
CA ARG A 439 2.75 -2.90 26.87
C ARG A 439 4.22 -2.49 26.72
N LEU A 440 4.58 -2.09 25.51
CA LEU A 440 5.82 -1.39 25.18
C LEU A 440 5.46 0.05 24.86
N VAL A 441 6.07 1.01 25.54
CA VAL A 441 5.73 2.42 25.34
C VAL A 441 6.95 3.31 25.46
N GLN A 442 6.95 4.40 24.68
CA GLN A 442 7.84 5.53 24.85
C GLN A 442 7.04 6.84 24.80
N TYR A 443 7.43 7.77 25.62
CA TYR A 443 6.89 9.12 25.66
C TYR A 443 8.02 10.12 25.48
N ALA A 444 7.84 11.12 24.65
CA ALA A 444 8.79 12.23 24.60
C ALA A 444 8.53 13.19 25.76
N GLU A 445 9.51 13.41 26.63
CA GLU A 445 9.47 14.31 27.79
C GLU A 445 10.78 15.11 27.93
N PRO A 446 10.80 16.18 28.73
CA PRO A 446 9.79 17.21 29.08
C PRO A 446 10.08 18.60 28.48
N ASN A 447 11.12 18.81 27.64
CA ASN A 447 11.48 20.11 27.07
C ASN A 447 11.10 20.31 25.61
N ALA A 448 10.56 19.30 24.95
CA ALA A 448 10.15 19.35 23.56
C ALA A 448 8.83 18.60 23.38
N LYS A 449 7.96 19.16 22.54
CA LYS A 449 6.90 18.53 21.76
C LYS A 449 6.48 17.13 22.26
N ARG A 450 5.30 17.00 22.80
CA ARG A 450 4.85 15.75 23.42
C ARG A 450 4.50 14.72 22.36
N ALA A 451 4.98 13.51 22.55
CA ALA A 451 4.72 12.39 21.67
C ALA A 451 4.53 11.10 22.47
N ALA A 452 3.83 10.14 21.90
CA ALA A 452 3.65 8.81 22.48
C ALA A 452 3.72 7.76 21.40
N PHE A 453 4.45 6.69 21.66
CA PHE A 453 4.51 5.50 20.84
C PHE A 453 4.20 4.30 21.71
N MET A 454 3.01 3.72 21.55
CA MET A 454 2.50 2.61 22.35
C MET A 454 2.29 1.38 21.47
N ARG A 455 2.72 0.22 21.97
CA ARG A 455 2.48 -1.09 21.38
C ARG A 455 1.96 -2.04 22.46
N ILE A 456 0.95 -2.84 22.11
CA ILE A 456 0.46 -3.96 22.91
C ILE A 456 0.45 -5.19 21.98
N PRO A 457 1.62 -5.87 21.82
CA PRO A 457 1.79 -6.89 20.76
C PRO A 457 0.81 -8.05 20.89
N GLN A 458 0.48 -8.50 22.10
CA GLN A 458 -0.49 -9.59 22.36
C GLN A 458 -1.93 -9.26 21.89
N ARG A 459 -2.24 -7.97 21.71
CA ARG A 459 -3.53 -7.46 21.20
C ARG A 459 -3.41 -6.87 19.80
N GLY A 460 -2.22 -6.99 19.18
CA GLY A 460 -1.93 -6.43 17.87
C GLY A 460 -2.06 -4.91 17.78
N ILE A 461 -2.03 -4.18 18.92
CA ILE A 461 -2.29 -2.73 18.95
C ILE A 461 -0.98 -1.97 18.80
N THR A 462 -0.99 -0.97 17.91
CA THR A 462 0.05 0.04 17.77
C THR A 462 -0.60 1.43 17.65
N ILE A 463 -0.18 2.37 18.50
CA ILE A 463 -0.64 3.76 18.47
C ILE A 463 0.59 4.66 18.48
N VAL A 464 0.72 5.54 17.49
CA VAL A 464 1.75 6.57 17.41
C VAL A 464 1.05 7.93 17.36
N LEU A 465 1.29 8.78 18.34
CA LEU A 465 0.83 10.17 18.39
C LEU A 465 2.03 11.10 18.45
N LEU A 466 2.12 12.02 17.50
CA LEU A 466 3.13 13.07 17.45
C LEU A 466 2.44 14.43 17.45
N THR A 467 2.95 15.39 18.23
CA THR A 467 2.43 16.77 18.25
C THR A 467 3.55 17.77 18.58
N ASP A 468 3.40 19.00 18.12
CA ASP A 468 4.28 20.11 18.47
C ASP A 468 3.79 20.88 19.72
N SER A 469 2.69 20.47 20.33
CA SER A 469 2.16 21.05 21.54
C SER A 469 2.97 20.66 22.76
N ARG A 470 3.18 21.63 23.66
CA ARG A 470 3.76 21.39 25.00
C ARG A 470 2.69 21.12 26.06
N SER A 471 1.43 21.38 25.78
CA SER A 471 0.31 21.27 26.72
C SER A 471 -0.49 19.95 26.57
N VAL A 472 -0.30 19.22 25.48
CA VAL A 472 -1.02 17.97 25.22
C VAL A 472 -0.46 16.85 26.10
N ASP A 473 -1.32 16.17 26.85
CA ASP A 473 -0.99 14.93 27.54
C ASP A 473 -1.10 13.76 26.53
N ALA A 474 0.00 13.51 25.82
CA ALA A 474 0.07 12.47 24.82
C ALA A 474 -0.14 11.07 25.41
N LYS A 475 0.31 10.83 26.67
CA LYS A 475 0.11 9.59 27.40
C LYS A 475 -1.38 9.33 27.58
N LYS A 476 -2.09 10.28 28.18
CA LYS A 476 -3.53 10.17 28.44
C LYS A 476 -4.32 9.95 27.16
N LEU A 477 -3.95 10.61 26.07
CA LEU A 477 -4.62 10.46 24.78
C LEU A 477 -4.47 9.05 24.20
N VAL A 478 -3.25 8.52 24.13
CA VAL A 478 -3.03 7.17 23.59
C VAL A 478 -3.65 6.09 24.48
N GLU A 479 -3.66 6.29 25.80
CA GLU A 479 -4.33 5.39 26.74
C GLU A 479 -5.85 5.40 26.56
N GLN A 480 -6.47 6.57 26.37
CA GLN A 480 -7.92 6.68 26.10
C GLN A 480 -8.30 5.97 24.78
N ILE A 481 -7.44 6.05 23.77
CA ILE A 481 -7.65 5.37 22.49
C ILE A 481 -7.44 3.86 22.66
N ALA A 482 -6.39 3.43 23.38
CA ALA A 482 -6.11 2.03 23.68
C ALA A 482 -7.24 1.37 24.50
N ASP A 483 -7.79 2.07 25.47
CA ASP A 483 -8.93 1.60 26.28
C ASP A 483 -10.15 1.26 25.41
N ARG A 484 -10.36 2.01 24.33
CA ARG A 484 -11.46 1.74 23.39
C ARG A 484 -11.20 0.51 22.52
N LEU A 485 -9.94 0.26 22.18
CA LEU A 485 -9.52 -0.92 21.40
C LEU A 485 -9.50 -2.22 22.21
N LEU A 486 -9.36 -2.10 23.55
CA LEU A 486 -9.28 -3.24 24.47
C LEU A 486 -10.64 -3.69 25.04
N ARG A 487 -11.71 -2.94 24.76
CA ARG A 487 -13.11 -3.31 25.09
C ARG A 487 -13.67 -4.30 24.09
#